data_7e18d9ebd26ce2156e7e594ae89caf61
#
_entry.id   7e18d9ebd26ce2156e7e594ae89caf61
#
_cell.length_a   1.000
_cell.length_b   1.000
_cell.length_c   1.000
_cell.angle_alpha   90.00
_cell.angle_beta   90.00
_cell.angle_gamma   90.00
#
_symmetry.space_group_name_H-M   'P 1'
#
loop_
_entity.id
_entity.type
_entity.pdbx_description
1 polymer ?
#
loop_
_entity_poly.entity_id
_entity_poly.type
_entity_poly.pdbx_seq_one_letter_code
_entity_poly.pdbx_strand_id
1 'polypeptide(L)'
;MVDDFADSKRAASEPEKPMNVAAQVIAAIVVVGGLAGLVWALDLDSKASADRRPATCTSTHNSKPSKPVSGARLCTALNRPDLPVLLGTPDEYAETADGNESTITSADGTKTTTPEADVDLKTYSLRLSASDDDFGVSDMAGLLGTRAETKTVLGHPAVVYSDRTIALSFNLGGGRTKADSGPGGIARSLLVARDVKDGGGYLEVSIWRQDFATPDDAALFRVAEKVLPTVPGWTAG
;
A
#
# COMPACT_ATOMS: atom_id res chain seq x y z
N MET A 1 26.55 -52.33 -46.87
CA MET A 1 26.75 -53.37 -45.88
C MET A 1 27.03 -52.69 -44.55
N VAL A 2 26.10 -52.87 -43.66
CA VAL A 2 26.12 -52.70 -42.20
C VAL A 2 26.28 -51.26 -41.68
N ASP A 3 25.19 -50.69 -41.31
CA ASP A 3 24.57 -50.15 -40.13
C ASP A 3 25.50 -50.02 -38.92
N ASP A 4 25.62 -48.79 -38.39
CA ASP A 4 25.85 -48.60 -36.98
C ASP A 4 25.08 -47.37 -36.50
N PHE A 5 23.90 -47.63 -35.90
CA PHE A 5 23.06 -46.66 -35.22
C PHE A 5 23.65 -46.42 -33.83
N ALA A 6 24.29 -45.29 -33.65
CA ALA A 6 24.70 -44.84 -32.35
C ALA A 6 23.46 -44.35 -31.52
N ASP A 7 23.20 -45.16 -30.55
CA ASP A 7 22.21 -45.01 -29.47
C ASP A 7 22.34 -43.66 -28.72
N SER A 8 21.49 -42.69 -29.05
CA SER A 8 21.34 -41.48 -28.28
C SER A 8 20.55 -41.81 -27.01
N LYS A 9 21.24 -42.07 -25.92
CA LYS A 9 20.67 -42.09 -24.58
C LYS A 9 19.96 -40.78 -24.32
N ARG A 10 18.63 -40.80 -24.43
CA ARG A 10 17.74 -39.82 -23.79
C ARG A 10 18.03 -39.80 -22.30
N ALA A 11 18.63 -38.70 -21.83
CA ALA A 11 18.61 -38.38 -20.44
C ALA A 11 17.16 -38.21 -20.00
N ALA A 12 16.66 -39.14 -19.21
CA ALA A 12 15.37 -39.00 -18.54
C ALA A 12 15.44 -37.79 -17.64
N SER A 13 14.67 -36.77 -17.99
CA SER A 13 14.40 -35.66 -17.09
C SER A 13 13.72 -36.24 -15.84
N GLU A 14 14.38 -36.13 -14.70
CA GLU A 14 13.76 -36.39 -13.39
C GLU A 14 12.46 -35.57 -13.30
N PRO A 15 11.35 -36.19 -12.84
CA PRO A 15 10.13 -35.44 -12.61
C PRO A 15 10.39 -34.42 -11.49
N GLU A 16 10.27 -33.16 -11.84
CA GLU A 16 10.25 -32.07 -10.84
C GLU A 16 9.19 -32.42 -9.79
N LYS A 17 9.64 -32.59 -8.55
CA LYS A 17 8.74 -32.80 -7.42
C LYS A 17 7.75 -31.64 -7.41
N PRO A 18 6.43 -31.89 -7.39
CA PRO A 18 5.46 -30.81 -7.30
C PRO A 18 5.75 -30.03 -6.03
N MET A 19 6.07 -28.77 -6.20
CA MET A 19 6.35 -27.83 -5.11
C MET A 19 5.11 -27.80 -4.23
N ASN A 20 5.30 -28.15 -2.96
CA ASN A 20 4.19 -28.38 -2.03
C ASN A 20 3.52 -27.04 -1.73
N VAL A 21 2.46 -26.73 -2.46
CA VAL A 21 1.65 -25.51 -2.33
C VAL A 21 1.22 -25.29 -0.88
N ALA A 22 0.99 -26.39 -0.14
CA ALA A 22 0.70 -26.34 1.28
C ALA A 22 1.85 -25.74 2.12
N ALA A 23 3.11 -26.00 1.75
CA ALA A 23 4.27 -25.45 2.47
C ALA A 23 4.45 -23.94 2.20
N GLN A 24 4.13 -23.46 1.01
CA GLN A 24 4.17 -22.03 0.69
C GLN A 24 3.04 -21.28 1.38
N VAL A 25 1.85 -21.86 1.44
CA VAL A 25 0.72 -21.30 2.17
C VAL A 25 1.02 -21.25 3.67
N ILE A 26 1.66 -22.27 4.23
CA ILE A 26 2.07 -22.30 5.65
C ILE A 26 3.12 -21.21 5.92
N ALA A 27 4.08 -20.99 5.03
CA ALA A 27 5.09 -19.95 5.20
C ALA A 27 4.46 -18.53 5.14
N ALA A 28 3.51 -18.31 4.24
CA ALA A 28 2.76 -17.06 4.16
C ALA A 28 1.87 -16.85 5.41
N ILE A 29 1.23 -17.90 5.91
CA ILE A 29 0.41 -17.85 7.13
C ILE A 29 1.28 -17.56 8.36
N VAL A 30 2.50 -18.11 8.43
CA VAL A 30 3.42 -17.85 9.56
C VAL A 30 3.89 -16.40 9.56
N VAL A 31 4.11 -15.78 8.41
CA VAL A 31 4.51 -14.36 8.31
C VAL A 31 3.33 -13.44 8.63
N VAL A 32 2.16 -13.68 8.06
CA VAL A 32 0.96 -12.86 8.30
C VAL A 32 0.34 -13.17 9.66
N GLY A 33 0.27 -14.42 10.06
CA GLY A 33 -0.26 -14.84 11.36
C GLY A 33 0.70 -14.54 12.53
N GLY A 34 2.01 -14.51 12.29
CA GLY A 34 3.02 -14.09 13.26
C GLY A 34 2.91 -12.59 13.57
N LEU A 35 2.67 -11.76 12.56
CA LEU A 35 2.44 -10.33 12.74
C LEU A 35 1.09 -10.06 13.42
N ALA A 36 0.02 -10.71 12.99
CA ALA A 36 -1.30 -10.58 13.63
C ALA A 36 -1.31 -11.13 15.07
N GLY A 37 -0.62 -12.26 15.32
CA GLY A 37 -0.49 -12.83 16.65
C GLY A 37 0.38 -11.98 17.59
N LEU A 38 1.42 -11.33 17.06
CA LEU A 38 2.26 -10.39 17.82
C LEU A 38 1.47 -9.12 18.18
N VAL A 39 0.72 -8.57 17.24
CA VAL A 39 -0.17 -7.42 17.46
C VAL A 39 -1.23 -7.78 18.50
N TRP A 40 -1.81 -8.99 18.43
CA TRP A 40 -2.83 -9.42 19.38
C TRP A 40 -2.26 -9.68 20.79
N ALA A 41 -1.06 -10.24 20.89
CA ALA A 41 -0.37 -10.44 22.18
C ALA A 41 0.06 -9.11 22.80
N LEU A 42 0.47 -8.14 21.99
CA LEU A 42 0.80 -6.78 22.45
C LEU A 42 -0.47 -6.00 22.85
N ASP A 43 -1.61 -6.24 22.19
CA ASP A 43 -2.89 -5.61 22.50
C ASP A 43 -3.52 -6.13 23.81
N LEU A 44 -3.22 -7.37 24.21
CA LEU A 44 -3.64 -7.92 25.49
C LEU A 44 -2.90 -7.27 26.68
N ASP A 45 -1.66 -6.81 26.47
CA ASP A 45 -0.88 -6.12 27.51
C ASP A 45 -1.20 -4.61 27.56
N SER A 46 -1.70 -4.04 26.47
CA SER A 46 -2.04 -2.60 26.37
C SER A 46 -3.41 -2.24 26.92
N LYS A 47 -4.28 -3.22 27.19
CA LYS A 47 -5.59 -2.96 27.87
C LYS A 47 -5.49 -2.53 29.33
N ALA A 48 -4.28 -2.52 29.90
CA ALA A 48 -4.05 -2.08 31.28
C ALA A 48 -3.78 -0.58 31.45
N SER A 49 -3.59 0.19 30.37
CA SER A 49 -3.35 1.63 30.46
C SER A 49 -3.96 2.35 29.26
N ALA A 50 -5.13 2.95 29.47
CA ALA A 50 -5.80 3.82 28.52
C ALA A 50 -5.04 5.15 28.33
N ASP A 51 -3.78 5.10 28.00
CA ASP A 51 -3.01 6.27 27.55
C ASP A 51 -3.22 6.34 26.03
N ARG A 52 -4.24 7.10 25.62
CA ARG A 52 -4.64 7.34 24.21
C ARG A 52 -3.57 8.14 23.48
N ARG A 53 -2.41 7.54 23.29
CA ARG A 53 -1.33 8.15 22.50
C ARG A 53 -1.50 7.77 21.04
N PRO A 54 -1.48 8.74 20.12
CA PRO A 54 -1.40 8.45 18.70
C PRO A 54 -0.22 7.54 18.38
N ALA A 55 -0.39 6.61 17.45
CA ALA A 55 0.69 5.76 16.96
C ALA A 55 1.86 6.61 16.45
N THR A 56 3.06 6.12 16.66
CA THR A 56 4.26 6.70 16.05
C THR A 56 4.66 5.90 14.82
N CYS A 57 5.24 6.57 13.83
CA CYS A 57 5.69 5.90 12.62
C CYS A 57 6.70 4.80 12.92
N THR A 58 6.37 3.58 12.50
CA THR A 58 7.31 2.46 12.44
C THR A 58 7.82 2.29 11.01
N SER A 59 9.01 1.74 10.84
CA SER A 59 9.53 1.38 9.53
C SER A 59 10.18 0.00 9.60
N THR A 60 9.78 -0.87 8.69
CA THR A 60 10.28 -2.25 8.64
C THR A 60 11.65 -2.38 7.98
N HIS A 61 12.15 -1.34 7.32
CA HIS A 61 13.44 -1.34 6.66
C HIS A 61 14.40 -0.28 7.23
N ASN A 62 15.50 -0.75 7.82
CA ASN A 62 16.69 0.04 8.15
C ASN A 62 17.50 0.42 6.88
N SER A 63 16.88 0.60 5.73
CA SER A 63 17.55 1.07 4.54
C SER A 63 17.96 2.53 4.76
N LYS A 64 19.25 2.82 4.64
CA LYS A 64 19.72 4.21 4.50
C LYS A 64 18.87 4.83 3.40
N PRO A 65 18.21 5.98 3.65
CA PRO A 65 17.41 6.63 2.63
C PRO A 65 18.32 7.07 1.49
N SER A 66 18.40 6.23 0.46
CA SER A 66 19.15 6.54 -0.77
C SER A 66 18.39 7.50 -1.67
N LYS A 67 17.07 7.61 -1.45
CA LYS A 67 16.17 8.47 -2.19
C LYS A 67 15.63 9.60 -1.31
N PRO A 68 15.33 10.77 -1.91
CA PRO A 68 14.76 11.90 -1.17
C PRO A 68 13.40 11.58 -0.56
N VAL A 69 12.61 10.69 -1.20
CA VAL A 69 11.34 10.18 -0.69
C VAL A 69 11.52 8.75 -0.21
N SER A 70 11.08 8.46 1.01
CA SER A 70 11.10 7.12 1.62
C SER A 70 9.80 6.89 2.39
N GLY A 71 9.43 5.62 2.62
CA GLY A 71 8.24 5.28 3.39
C GLY A 71 8.21 5.94 4.77
N ALA A 72 9.34 6.00 5.47
CA ALA A 72 9.43 6.68 6.77
C ALA A 72 9.11 8.19 6.69
N ARG A 73 9.53 8.86 5.61
CA ARG A 73 9.21 10.27 5.40
C ARG A 73 7.76 10.49 5.00
N LEU A 74 7.20 9.60 4.18
CA LEU A 74 5.79 9.61 3.86
C LEU A 74 4.93 9.38 5.11
N CYS A 75 5.31 8.44 5.97
CA CYS A 75 4.63 8.22 7.24
C CYS A 75 4.68 9.48 8.12
N THR A 76 5.82 10.13 8.25
CA THR A 76 5.93 11.38 9.01
C THR A 76 5.04 12.49 8.43
N ALA A 77 4.90 12.56 7.10
CA ALA A 77 4.04 13.53 6.45
C ALA A 77 2.54 13.22 6.66
N LEU A 78 2.16 11.94 6.64
CA LEU A 78 0.78 11.49 6.75
C LEU A 78 0.30 11.42 8.20
N ASN A 79 1.10 10.88 9.13
CA ASN A 79 0.76 10.69 10.53
C ASN A 79 0.88 12.00 11.33
N ARG A 80 0.04 12.95 11.02
CA ARG A 80 -0.01 14.29 11.62
C ARG A 80 -1.07 14.38 12.71
N PRO A 81 -0.86 15.21 13.73
CA PRO A 81 -1.81 15.33 14.86
C PRO A 81 -3.21 15.83 14.44
N ASP A 82 -3.31 16.58 13.33
CA ASP A 82 -4.57 17.12 12.82
C ASP A 82 -5.27 16.19 11.81
N LEU A 83 -4.69 15.03 11.50
CA LEU A 83 -5.26 14.07 10.55
C LEU A 83 -6.72 13.66 10.88
N PRO A 84 -7.08 13.36 12.13
CA PRO A 84 -8.48 13.05 12.46
C PRO A 84 -9.44 14.20 12.15
N VAL A 85 -9.01 15.44 12.39
CA VAL A 85 -9.81 16.64 12.05
C VAL A 85 -10.00 16.79 10.55
N LEU A 86 -8.96 16.53 9.77
CA LEU A 86 -9.03 16.56 8.29
C LEU A 86 -10.02 15.51 7.75
N LEU A 87 -10.11 14.37 8.41
CA LEU A 87 -11.04 13.27 8.06
C LEU A 87 -12.47 13.50 8.57
N GLY A 88 -12.69 14.48 9.45
CA GLY A 88 -13.98 14.72 10.10
C GLY A 88 -14.27 13.80 11.28
N THR A 89 -13.25 13.20 11.87
CA THR A 89 -13.30 12.32 13.05
C THR A 89 -12.41 12.87 14.19
N PRO A 90 -12.66 14.08 14.70
CA PRO A 90 -11.73 14.80 15.59
C PRO A 90 -11.45 14.10 16.92
N ASP A 91 -12.31 13.18 17.32
CA ASP A 91 -12.17 12.41 18.57
C ASP A 91 -11.36 11.12 18.39
N GLU A 92 -10.93 10.82 17.16
CA GLU A 92 -10.10 9.66 16.85
C GLU A 92 -8.60 10.01 16.89
N TYR A 93 -7.78 9.00 16.81
CA TYR A 93 -6.31 9.12 16.73
C TYR A 93 -5.79 7.98 15.82
N ALA A 94 -4.56 8.11 15.35
CA ALA A 94 -3.91 7.05 14.61
C ALA A 94 -3.66 5.84 15.53
N GLU A 95 -4.25 4.70 15.21
CA GLU A 95 -4.07 3.42 15.90
C GLU A 95 -2.79 2.73 15.43
N THR A 96 -2.51 2.81 14.13
CA THR A 96 -1.26 2.34 13.50
C THR A 96 -0.70 3.40 12.55
N ALA A 97 0.62 3.41 12.40
CA ALA A 97 1.31 4.25 11.44
C ALA A 97 2.61 3.57 10.98
N ASP A 98 2.68 3.24 9.71
CA ASP A 98 3.79 2.50 9.12
C ASP A 98 4.33 3.17 7.87
N GLY A 99 5.66 3.06 7.67
CA GLY A 99 6.33 3.52 6.46
C GLY A 99 7.13 2.38 5.84
N ASN A 100 6.76 2.00 4.62
CA ASN A 100 7.29 0.85 3.93
C ASN A 100 7.86 1.21 2.55
N GLU A 101 8.58 0.26 1.96
CA GLU A 101 9.00 0.31 0.56
C GLU A 101 8.55 -0.98 -0.12
N SER A 102 7.63 -0.87 -1.07
CA SER A 102 7.19 -1.99 -1.91
C SER A 102 8.13 -2.12 -3.10
N THR A 103 8.61 -3.33 -3.38
CA THR A 103 9.49 -3.58 -4.52
C THR A 103 8.87 -4.62 -5.45
N ILE A 104 8.66 -4.23 -6.69
CA ILE A 104 8.20 -5.10 -7.76
C ILE A 104 9.40 -5.41 -8.66
N THR A 105 9.58 -6.69 -8.98
CA THR A 105 10.57 -7.12 -9.97
C THR A 105 9.83 -7.54 -11.24
N SER A 106 10.06 -6.81 -12.33
CA SER A 106 9.49 -7.10 -13.64
C SER A 106 10.12 -8.35 -14.26
N ALA A 107 9.49 -8.90 -15.31
CA ALA A 107 9.98 -10.10 -15.98
C ALA A 107 11.38 -9.95 -16.61
N ASP A 108 11.79 -8.73 -16.93
CA ASP A 108 13.12 -8.36 -17.41
C ASP A 108 14.18 -8.21 -16.30
N GLY A 109 13.79 -8.43 -15.03
CA GLY A 109 14.64 -8.27 -13.87
C GLY A 109 14.75 -6.84 -13.33
N THR A 110 14.08 -5.87 -13.95
CA THR A 110 14.03 -4.49 -13.46
C THR A 110 13.29 -4.43 -12.12
N LYS A 111 13.88 -3.75 -11.14
CA LYS A 111 13.29 -3.54 -9.82
C LYS A 111 12.78 -2.12 -9.69
N THR A 112 11.48 -1.99 -9.51
CA THR A 112 10.83 -0.72 -9.18
C THR A 112 10.48 -0.72 -7.69
N THR A 113 10.95 0.27 -6.96
CA THR A 113 10.69 0.44 -5.53
C THR A 113 9.83 1.67 -5.33
N THR A 114 8.65 1.47 -4.75
CA THR A 114 7.65 2.49 -4.44
C THR A 114 7.62 2.69 -2.93
N PRO A 115 8.00 3.86 -2.42
CA PRO A 115 7.80 4.19 -1.02
C PRO A 115 6.32 4.41 -0.74
N GLU A 116 5.84 3.88 0.37
CA GLU A 116 4.45 4.01 0.81
C GLU A 116 4.37 4.18 2.33
N ALA A 117 3.30 4.79 2.79
CA ALA A 117 2.96 4.90 4.20
C ALA A 117 1.49 4.60 4.40
N ASP A 118 1.19 3.88 5.45
CA ASP A 118 -0.16 3.54 5.88
C ASP A 118 -0.41 4.11 7.27
N VAL A 119 -1.60 4.69 7.47
CA VAL A 119 -2.07 5.17 8.77
C VAL A 119 -3.51 4.70 8.94
N ASP A 120 -3.77 3.97 10.02
CA ASP A 120 -5.11 3.51 10.36
C ASP A 120 -5.64 4.28 11.58
N LEU A 121 -6.87 4.75 11.45
CA LEU A 121 -7.73 5.24 12.52
C LEU A 121 -8.88 4.24 12.71
N LYS A 122 -9.70 4.45 13.69
CA LYS A 122 -10.87 3.60 13.93
C LYS A 122 -11.84 3.58 12.75
N THR A 123 -12.08 4.72 12.11
CA THR A 123 -13.04 4.87 11.01
C THR A 123 -12.38 4.83 9.64
N TYR A 124 -11.20 5.39 9.51
CA TYR A 124 -10.49 5.56 8.25
C TYR A 124 -9.15 4.84 8.23
N SER A 125 -8.81 4.31 7.07
CA SER A 125 -7.44 3.95 6.72
C SER A 125 -6.98 4.83 5.57
N LEU A 126 -5.70 5.20 5.59
CA LEU A 126 -5.08 6.05 4.59
C LEU A 126 -3.79 5.43 4.08
N ARG A 127 -3.54 5.62 2.81
CA ARG A 127 -2.23 5.33 2.18
C ARG A 127 -1.72 6.56 1.46
N LEU A 128 -0.43 6.82 1.60
CA LEU A 128 0.32 7.78 0.82
C LEU A 128 1.46 7.06 0.13
N SER A 129 1.54 7.12 -1.19
CA SER A 129 2.63 6.56 -1.97
C SER A 129 3.26 7.60 -2.89
N ALA A 130 4.48 7.31 -3.36
CA ALA A 130 5.19 8.16 -4.30
C ALA A 130 5.76 7.32 -5.43
N SER A 131 5.55 7.74 -6.67
CA SER A 131 6.18 7.15 -7.84
C SER A 131 7.12 8.15 -8.50
N ASP A 132 8.22 7.62 -9.02
CA ASP A 132 9.19 8.37 -9.85
C ASP A 132 8.97 8.07 -11.35
N ASP A 133 7.81 7.49 -11.73
CA ASP A 133 7.50 7.20 -13.13
C ASP A 133 7.33 8.50 -13.92
N ASP A 134 7.82 8.50 -15.17
CA ASP A 134 7.77 9.66 -16.06
C ASP A 134 6.40 9.85 -16.75
N PHE A 135 5.39 9.04 -16.38
CA PHE A 135 4.04 9.20 -16.92
C PHE A 135 3.36 10.43 -16.34
N GLY A 136 2.77 11.25 -17.22
CA GLY A 136 1.95 12.38 -16.80
C GLY A 136 0.67 11.90 -16.07
N VAL A 137 0.33 12.56 -14.99
CA VAL A 137 -0.89 12.26 -14.22
C VAL A 137 -2.14 12.46 -15.09
N SER A 138 -2.12 13.48 -15.95
CA SER A 138 -3.21 13.75 -16.89
C SER A 138 -3.46 12.57 -17.86
N ASP A 139 -2.40 11.90 -18.30
CA ASP A 139 -2.49 10.76 -19.22
C ASP A 139 -3.00 9.50 -18.49
N MET A 140 -2.76 9.40 -17.19
CA MET A 140 -3.22 8.27 -16.37
C MET A 140 -4.74 8.22 -16.22
N ALA A 141 -5.45 9.34 -16.38
CA ALA A 141 -6.91 9.37 -16.25
C ALA A 141 -7.60 8.35 -17.16
N GLY A 142 -7.10 8.17 -18.39
CA GLY A 142 -7.63 7.18 -19.33
C GLY A 142 -7.37 5.71 -18.92
N LEU A 143 -6.36 5.46 -18.09
CA LEU A 143 -5.98 4.13 -17.62
C LEU A 143 -6.69 3.73 -16.33
N LEU A 144 -7.09 4.71 -15.51
CA LEU A 144 -7.72 4.52 -14.20
C LEU A 144 -9.23 4.23 -14.26
N GLY A 145 -9.76 4.11 -15.48
CA GLY A 145 -11.14 3.70 -15.72
C GLY A 145 -12.10 4.86 -15.96
N THR A 146 -13.34 4.54 -16.30
CA THR A 146 -14.37 5.50 -16.78
C THR A 146 -14.87 6.48 -15.71
N ARG A 147 -14.50 6.28 -14.43
CA ARG A 147 -14.88 7.15 -13.31
C ARG A 147 -13.71 8.01 -12.80
N ALA A 148 -12.59 7.99 -13.50
CA ALA A 148 -11.48 8.86 -13.21
C ALA A 148 -11.80 10.29 -13.71
N GLU A 149 -11.58 11.27 -12.85
CA GLU A 149 -11.84 12.68 -13.13
C GLU A 149 -10.56 13.49 -12.99
N THR A 150 -10.22 14.25 -14.02
CA THR A 150 -9.11 15.20 -13.95
C THR A 150 -9.48 16.39 -13.07
N LYS A 151 -8.54 16.81 -12.25
CA LYS A 151 -8.67 17.95 -11.31
C LYS A 151 -7.36 18.75 -11.31
N THR A 152 -7.39 19.86 -10.60
CA THR A 152 -6.18 20.60 -10.23
C THR A 152 -6.14 20.74 -8.72
N VAL A 153 -5.05 20.31 -8.09
CA VAL A 153 -4.85 20.37 -6.64
C VAL A 153 -3.57 21.16 -6.35
N LEU A 154 -3.68 22.24 -5.60
CA LEU A 154 -2.56 23.13 -5.28
C LEU A 154 -1.79 23.62 -6.52
N GLY A 155 -2.47 23.82 -7.66
CA GLY A 155 -1.87 24.19 -8.93
C GLY A 155 -1.30 23.04 -9.76
N HIS A 156 -1.33 21.81 -9.26
CA HIS A 156 -0.78 20.61 -9.91
C HIS A 156 -1.88 19.81 -10.64
N PRO A 157 -1.58 19.23 -11.82
CA PRO A 157 -2.45 18.24 -12.44
C PRO A 157 -2.75 17.09 -11.48
N ALA A 158 -4.00 16.68 -11.43
CA ALA A 158 -4.46 15.63 -10.54
C ALA A 158 -5.56 14.78 -11.18
N VAL A 159 -5.69 13.54 -10.71
CA VAL A 159 -6.79 12.63 -11.10
C VAL A 159 -7.38 12.02 -9.83
N VAL A 160 -8.69 12.20 -9.65
CA VAL A 160 -9.44 11.51 -8.60
C VAL A 160 -10.15 10.29 -9.20
N TYR A 161 -10.09 9.17 -8.51
CA TYR A 161 -10.72 7.93 -8.97
C TYR A 161 -11.14 7.04 -7.80
N SER A 162 -11.85 5.97 -8.11
CA SER A 162 -12.26 4.97 -7.12
C SER A 162 -11.66 3.64 -7.47
N ASP A 163 -11.20 2.94 -6.47
CA ASP A 163 -10.79 1.56 -6.55
C ASP A 163 -11.42 0.73 -5.41
N ARG A 164 -11.21 -0.57 -5.43
CA ARG A 164 -11.62 -1.45 -4.35
C ARG A 164 -10.42 -1.95 -3.58
N THR A 165 -10.51 -1.87 -2.25
CA THR A 165 -9.56 -2.57 -1.39
C THR A 165 -9.75 -4.09 -1.50
N ILE A 166 -8.75 -4.85 -1.05
CA ILE A 166 -8.85 -6.30 -0.92
C ILE A 166 -9.19 -6.62 0.53
N ALA A 167 -10.31 -7.30 0.74
CA ALA A 167 -10.66 -7.83 2.04
C ALA A 167 -10.08 -9.24 2.20
N LEU A 168 -9.33 -9.46 3.28
CA LEU A 168 -8.85 -10.77 3.69
C LEU A 168 -9.66 -11.24 4.90
N SER A 169 -10.28 -12.39 4.80
CA SER A 169 -10.99 -13.02 5.91
C SER A 169 -10.32 -14.33 6.30
N PHE A 170 -10.13 -14.52 7.60
CA PHE A 170 -9.53 -15.72 8.16
C PHE A 170 -10.57 -16.43 9.01
N ASN A 171 -10.91 -17.66 8.63
CA ASN A 171 -11.75 -18.51 9.47
C ASN A 171 -10.87 -19.41 10.32
N LEU A 172 -10.78 -19.10 11.61
CA LEU A 172 -9.96 -19.82 12.59
C LEU A 172 -10.71 -20.97 13.28
N GLY A 173 -11.95 -21.25 12.87
CA GLY A 173 -12.81 -22.31 13.46
C GLY A 173 -12.75 -23.61 12.67
N GLY A 174 -12.67 -24.76 13.39
CA GLY A 174 -12.92 -26.09 12.82
C GLY A 174 -11.75 -26.82 12.16
N GLY A 175 -10.53 -26.67 12.64
CA GLY A 175 -9.40 -27.56 12.30
C GLY A 175 -8.74 -27.36 10.93
N ARG A 176 -9.20 -26.40 10.13
CA ARG A 176 -8.53 -25.93 8.91
C ARG A 176 -8.65 -24.41 8.83
N THR A 177 -7.54 -23.72 8.93
CA THR A 177 -7.48 -22.28 8.66
C THR A 177 -7.74 -22.07 7.18
N LYS A 178 -8.86 -21.42 6.84
CA LYS A 178 -9.13 -20.96 5.49
C LYS A 178 -8.92 -19.46 5.46
N ALA A 179 -8.10 -19.02 4.52
CA ALA A 179 -7.99 -17.61 4.14
C ALA A 179 -8.81 -17.43 2.87
N ASP A 180 -9.77 -16.54 2.91
CA ASP A 180 -10.53 -16.10 1.75
C ASP A 180 -10.17 -14.64 1.45
N SER A 181 -10.02 -14.32 0.16
CA SER A 181 -9.84 -12.95 -0.30
C SER A 181 -11.03 -12.55 -1.17
N GLY A 182 -11.49 -11.34 -1.00
CA GLY A 182 -12.60 -10.79 -1.76
C GLY A 182 -12.46 -9.28 -1.95
N PRO A 183 -13.37 -8.68 -2.73
CA PRO A 183 -13.41 -7.24 -2.86
C PRO A 183 -13.75 -6.61 -1.50
N GLY A 184 -12.90 -5.68 -1.07
CA GLY A 184 -13.12 -4.89 0.13
C GLY A 184 -13.98 -3.66 -0.12
N GLY A 185 -13.87 -2.67 0.76
CA GLY A 185 -14.54 -1.39 0.66
C GLY A 185 -14.07 -0.57 -0.55
N ILE A 186 -14.81 0.49 -0.86
CA ILE A 186 -14.41 1.45 -1.88
C ILE A 186 -13.31 2.34 -1.28
N ALA A 187 -12.18 2.43 -1.97
CA ALA A 187 -11.19 3.46 -1.77
C ALA A 187 -11.47 4.65 -2.69
N ARG A 188 -11.22 5.85 -2.19
CA ARG A 188 -11.13 7.07 -2.99
C ARG A 188 -9.67 7.48 -3.04
N SER A 189 -9.16 7.61 -4.23
CA SER A 189 -7.74 7.88 -4.51
C SER A 189 -7.56 9.14 -5.31
N LEU A 190 -6.50 9.86 -5.02
CA LEU A 190 -6.10 11.10 -5.68
C LEU A 190 -4.63 11.00 -6.07
N LEU A 191 -4.36 10.89 -7.37
CA LEU A 191 -3.03 11.09 -7.93
C LEU A 191 -2.80 12.58 -8.14
N VAL A 192 -1.60 13.07 -7.76
CA VAL A 192 -1.21 14.47 -7.98
C VAL A 192 0.22 14.50 -8.50
N ALA A 193 0.43 15.18 -9.61
CA ALA A 193 1.76 15.39 -10.17
C ALA A 193 2.65 16.14 -9.16
N ARG A 194 3.91 15.73 -9.02
CA ARG A 194 4.85 16.39 -8.08
C ARG A 194 5.26 17.78 -8.53
N ASP A 195 5.15 18.07 -9.81
CA ASP A 195 5.36 19.40 -10.35
C ASP A 195 4.18 19.87 -11.21
N VAL A 196 4.08 21.18 -11.40
CA VAL A 196 2.99 21.82 -12.13
C VAL A 196 2.99 21.53 -13.63
N LYS A 197 4.08 21.00 -14.19
CA LYS A 197 4.24 20.67 -15.60
C LYS A 197 3.88 19.24 -15.94
N ASP A 198 3.37 18.50 -14.92
CA ASP A 198 3.00 17.09 -15.06
C ASP A 198 4.18 16.16 -15.44
N GLY A 199 5.36 16.46 -14.89
CA GLY A 199 6.57 15.67 -15.07
C GLY A 199 7.18 15.24 -13.74
N GLY A 200 8.10 14.29 -13.76
CA GLY A 200 8.92 13.95 -12.60
C GLY A 200 8.22 13.09 -11.53
N GLY A 201 7.18 12.36 -11.90
CA GLY A 201 6.46 11.44 -11.04
C GLY A 201 5.26 12.05 -10.31
N TYR A 202 4.62 11.25 -9.46
CA TYR A 202 3.40 11.64 -8.77
C TYR A 202 3.37 11.19 -7.31
N LEU A 203 2.46 11.77 -6.55
CA LEU A 203 2.05 11.30 -5.23
C LEU A 203 0.62 10.81 -5.32
N GLU A 204 0.31 9.75 -4.59
CA GLU A 204 -1.04 9.22 -4.49
C GLU A 204 -1.48 9.19 -3.03
N VAL A 205 -2.64 9.78 -2.76
CA VAL A 205 -3.33 9.70 -1.48
C VAL A 205 -4.58 8.86 -1.67
N SER A 206 -4.71 7.78 -0.92
CA SER A 206 -5.90 6.94 -0.92
C SER A 206 -6.51 6.91 0.47
N ILE A 207 -7.83 6.99 0.55
CA ILE A 207 -8.59 6.83 1.79
C ILE A 207 -9.68 5.79 1.61
N TRP A 208 -9.92 4.97 2.62
CA TRP A 208 -11.07 4.06 2.68
C TRP A 208 -11.59 3.97 4.11
N ARG A 209 -12.82 3.48 4.25
CA ARG A 209 -13.46 3.37 5.56
C ARG A 209 -13.49 1.92 6.01
N GLN A 210 -13.29 1.73 7.32
CA GLN A 210 -13.32 0.41 7.96
C GLN A 210 -14.74 -0.17 8.03
N ASP A 211 -15.77 0.68 7.97
CA ASP A 211 -17.19 0.29 7.94
C ASP A 211 -17.74 0.03 6.52
N PHE A 212 -16.85 -0.03 5.51
CA PHE A 212 -17.16 -0.24 4.09
C PHE A 212 -18.02 0.86 3.44
N ALA A 213 -18.34 1.94 4.13
CA ALA A 213 -19.00 3.08 3.53
C ALA A 213 -18.03 3.78 2.54
N THR A 214 -18.57 4.44 1.53
CA THR A 214 -17.77 5.23 0.59
C THR A 214 -17.20 6.45 1.32
N PRO A 215 -15.89 6.70 1.24
CA PRO A 215 -15.28 7.90 1.80
C PRO A 215 -15.79 9.17 1.12
N ASP A 216 -15.77 10.28 1.88
CA ASP A 216 -16.08 11.60 1.36
C ASP A 216 -14.87 12.19 0.60
N ASP A 217 -15.09 12.62 -0.63
CA ASP A 217 -14.06 13.28 -1.44
C ASP A 217 -13.53 14.56 -0.78
N ALA A 218 -14.36 15.30 -0.05
CA ALA A 218 -13.90 16.49 0.66
C ALA A 218 -12.86 16.14 1.74
N ALA A 219 -12.97 14.99 2.39
CA ALA A 219 -11.97 14.50 3.33
C ALA A 219 -10.66 14.18 2.61
N LEU A 220 -10.73 13.50 1.45
CA LEU A 220 -9.56 13.19 0.62
C LEU A 220 -8.80 14.46 0.20
N PHE A 221 -9.53 15.47 -0.29
CA PHE A 221 -8.91 16.74 -0.70
C PHE A 221 -8.31 17.50 0.48
N ARG A 222 -8.99 17.59 1.62
CA ARG A 222 -8.44 18.23 2.83
C ARG A 222 -7.13 17.58 3.27
N VAL A 223 -7.07 16.24 3.26
CA VAL A 223 -5.84 15.50 3.58
C VAL A 223 -4.75 15.80 2.57
N ALA A 224 -5.04 15.69 1.27
CA ALA A 224 -4.07 15.94 0.21
C ALA A 224 -3.48 17.35 0.29
N GLU A 225 -4.32 18.38 0.41
CA GLU A 225 -3.89 19.79 0.49
C GLU A 225 -2.98 20.08 1.69
N LYS A 226 -3.11 19.34 2.78
CA LYS A 226 -2.29 19.51 3.98
C LYS A 226 -1.05 18.64 4.00
N VAL A 227 -1.12 17.45 3.43
CA VAL A 227 -0.04 16.45 3.47
C VAL A 227 0.95 16.67 2.33
N LEU A 228 0.48 16.82 1.09
CA LEU A 228 1.35 16.83 -0.09
C LEU A 228 2.46 17.89 -0.04
N PRO A 229 2.20 19.15 0.39
CA PRO A 229 3.25 20.16 0.50
C PRO A 229 4.36 19.82 1.51
N THR A 230 4.15 18.85 2.39
CA THR A 230 5.14 18.42 3.39
C THR A 230 6.02 17.26 2.90
N VAL A 231 5.65 16.66 1.76
CA VAL A 231 6.41 15.54 1.18
C VAL A 231 7.67 16.06 0.47
N PRO A 232 8.85 15.46 0.72
CA PRO A 232 10.07 15.85 0.02
C PRO A 232 9.92 15.73 -1.50
N GLY A 233 10.38 16.73 -2.23
CA GLY A 233 10.29 16.77 -3.69
C GLY A 233 8.98 17.36 -4.22
N TRP A 234 8.06 17.77 -3.35
CA TRP A 234 6.95 18.64 -3.75
C TRP A 234 7.47 20.01 -4.16
N THR A 235 7.07 20.50 -5.32
CA THR A 235 7.37 21.85 -5.77
C THR A 235 6.15 22.73 -5.58
N ALA A 236 6.31 23.90 -4.96
CA ALA A 236 5.18 24.85 -4.87
C ALA A 236 4.81 25.34 -6.27
N GLY A 237 3.53 25.32 -6.59
CA GLY A 237 2.96 25.87 -7.82
C GLY A 237 2.95 27.42 -7.84
#